data_c7fbf1529d4f02c19542d774b8d28d39
#
_entry.id   c7fbf1529d4f02c19542d774b8d28d39
#
_cell.length_a   1.000
_cell.length_b   1.000
_cell.length_c   1.000
_cell.angle_alpha   90.00
_cell.angle_beta   90.00
_cell.angle_gamma   90.00
#
_symmetry.space_group_name_H-M   'P 1'
#
loop_
_entity.id
_entity.type
_entity.pdbx_description
1 polymer ?
#
loop_
_entity_poly.entity_id
_entity_poly.type
_entity_poly.pdbx_seq_one_letter_code
_entity_poly.pdbx_strand_id
1 'polypeptide(L)'
;MLALGRALIGRPKLLLVDELSLGLAPLIVKDIYKQLQVVGKTLGTSMLIVEQNARLALEFAASAYILNGGRVVLSGPAAEVAANEAMKESYLGVAREKA
;
A
#
# COMPACT_ATOMS: atom_id res chain seq x y z
N MET A 1 2.85 7.77 14.28
CA MET A 1 4.06 6.93 14.25
C MET A 1 4.35 6.20 15.55
N LEU A 2 4.04 6.80 16.67
CA LEU A 2 4.24 6.12 17.96
C LEU A 2 3.46 4.80 18.05
N ALA A 3 2.21 4.81 17.59
CA ALA A 3 1.39 3.60 17.61
C ALA A 3 1.99 2.48 16.74
N LEU A 4 2.56 2.84 15.60
CA LEU A 4 3.18 1.87 14.72
C LEU A 4 4.44 1.30 15.36
N GLY A 5 5.26 2.14 16.00
CA GLY A 5 6.43 1.69 16.71
C GLY A 5 6.09 0.72 17.84
N ARG A 6 5.02 1.02 18.57
CA ARG A 6 4.56 0.13 19.64
C ARG A 6 4.13 -1.23 19.10
N ALA A 7 3.44 -1.25 17.96
CA ALA A 7 3.03 -2.50 17.35
C ALA A 7 4.23 -3.35 16.96
N LEU A 8 5.28 -2.73 16.44
CA LEU A 8 6.49 -3.43 16.01
C LEU A 8 7.32 -3.96 17.16
N ILE A 9 7.28 -3.32 18.33
CA ILE A 9 8.02 -3.79 19.51
C ILE A 9 7.61 -5.20 19.88
N GLY A 10 6.32 -5.55 19.69
CA GLY A 10 5.83 -6.89 19.98
C GLY A 10 6.28 -7.96 18.99
N ARG A 11 7.00 -7.58 17.94
CA ARG A 11 7.47 -8.48 16.87
C ARG A 11 6.34 -9.36 16.32
N PRO A 12 5.25 -8.77 15.83
CA PRO A 12 4.13 -9.54 15.33
C PRO A 12 4.51 -10.28 14.06
N LYS A 13 3.82 -11.39 13.79
CA LYS A 13 3.97 -12.08 12.51
C LYS A 13 3.21 -11.37 11.41
N LEU A 14 2.14 -10.68 11.76
CA LEU A 14 1.32 -9.91 10.84
C LEU A 14 1.03 -8.54 11.46
N LEU A 15 1.29 -7.49 10.70
CA LEU A 15 0.98 -6.13 11.08
C LEU A 15 -0.09 -5.58 10.15
N LEU A 16 -1.15 -5.03 10.71
CA LEU A 16 -2.20 -4.37 9.96
C LEU A 16 -1.99 -2.86 10.00
N VAL A 17 -1.95 -2.23 8.84
CA VAL A 17 -1.76 -0.78 8.73
C VAL A 17 -2.93 -0.21 7.93
N ASP A 18 -3.71 0.67 8.56
CA ASP A 18 -4.89 1.25 7.93
C ASP A 18 -4.66 2.71 7.60
N GLU A 19 -4.70 3.02 6.30
CA GLU A 19 -4.63 4.38 5.77
C GLU A 19 -3.47 5.21 6.31
N LEU A 20 -2.24 4.68 6.18
CA LEU A 20 -1.05 5.35 6.67
C LEU A 20 -0.86 6.75 6.08
N SER A 21 -1.22 6.94 4.81
CA SER A 21 -1.00 8.20 4.12
C SER A 21 -1.95 9.32 4.53
N LEU A 22 -3.03 8.99 5.23
CA LEU A 22 -4.05 9.97 5.58
C LEU A 22 -3.48 11.02 6.52
N GLY A 23 -3.53 12.28 6.10
CA GLY A 23 -3.09 13.39 6.92
C GLY A 23 -1.58 13.62 6.96
N LEU A 24 -0.80 12.87 6.19
CA LEU A 24 0.66 13.00 6.16
C LEU A 24 1.14 13.55 4.82
N ALA A 25 2.26 14.26 4.85
CA ALA A 25 2.90 14.76 3.64
C ALA A 25 3.45 13.59 2.80
N PRO A 26 3.39 13.68 1.47
CA PRO A 26 3.80 12.57 0.59
C PRO A 26 5.22 12.06 0.83
N LEU A 27 6.18 12.95 1.05
CA LEU A 27 7.56 12.53 1.30
C LEU A 27 7.69 11.75 2.60
N ILE A 28 6.95 12.16 3.62
CA ILE A 28 6.96 11.48 4.91
C ILE A 28 6.36 10.09 4.75
N VAL A 29 5.27 9.97 4.01
CA VAL A 29 4.61 8.69 3.78
C VAL A 29 5.54 7.71 3.07
N LYS A 30 6.23 8.16 2.03
CA LYS A 30 7.16 7.32 1.31
C LYS A 30 8.31 6.83 2.19
N ASP A 31 8.83 7.71 3.03
CA ASP A 31 9.88 7.35 3.96
C ASP A 31 9.41 6.29 4.95
N ILE A 32 8.21 6.44 5.47
CA ILE A 32 7.63 5.47 6.40
C ILE A 32 7.47 4.10 5.73
N TYR A 33 6.98 4.06 4.48
CA TYR A 33 6.82 2.80 3.78
C TYR A 33 8.15 2.11 3.53
N LYS A 34 9.19 2.88 3.20
CA LYS A 34 10.53 2.31 3.03
C LYS A 34 11.03 1.70 4.32
N GLN A 35 10.82 2.38 5.43
CA GLN A 35 11.22 1.86 6.74
C GLN A 35 10.43 0.61 7.10
N LEU A 36 9.14 0.57 6.79
CA LEU A 36 8.31 -0.61 7.03
C LEU A 36 8.80 -1.82 6.23
N GLN A 37 9.24 -1.63 5.01
CA GLN A 37 9.80 -2.71 4.21
C GLN A 37 11.05 -3.29 4.86
N VAL A 38 11.94 -2.43 5.32
CA VAL A 38 13.18 -2.86 5.98
C VAL A 38 12.87 -3.61 7.27
N VAL A 39 12.02 -3.04 8.11
CA VAL A 39 11.65 -3.64 9.40
C VAL A 39 10.93 -4.97 9.18
N GLY A 40 10.03 -5.04 8.21
CA GLY A 40 9.31 -6.26 7.90
C GLY A 40 10.25 -7.41 7.55
N LYS A 41 11.26 -7.12 6.73
CA LYS A 41 12.26 -8.12 6.37
C LYS A 41 13.11 -8.53 7.57
N THR A 42 13.52 -7.56 8.36
CA THR A 42 14.40 -7.80 9.51
C THR A 42 13.70 -8.64 10.58
N LEU A 43 12.44 -8.35 10.86
CA LEU A 43 11.68 -9.02 11.90
C LEU A 43 10.87 -10.22 11.41
N GLY A 44 10.83 -10.45 10.09
CA GLY A 44 10.01 -11.49 9.51
C GLY A 44 8.51 -11.22 9.63
N THR A 45 8.13 -9.95 9.68
CA THR A 45 6.74 -9.54 9.82
C THR A 45 6.11 -9.34 8.45
N SER A 46 4.97 -10.00 8.22
CA SER A 46 4.14 -9.74 7.05
C SER A 46 3.25 -8.53 7.34
N MET A 47 2.95 -7.76 6.31
CA MET A 47 2.14 -6.56 6.48
C MET A 47 0.96 -6.56 5.54
N LEU A 48 -0.21 -6.25 6.08
CA LEU A 48 -1.42 -5.99 5.30
C LEU A 48 -1.73 -4.51 5.42
N ILE A 49 -1.65 -3.80 4.32
CA ILE A 49 -1.81 -2.35 4.31
C ILE A 49 -3.07 -2.00 3.55
N VAL A 50 -3.93 -1.23 4.20
CA VAL A 50 -5.14 -0.68 3.57
C VAL A 50 -4.83 0.77 3.21
N GLU A 51 -4.94 1.11 1.93
CA GLU A 51 -4.52 2.41 1.44
C GLU A 51 -5.44 2.87 0.30
N GLN A 52 -5.96 4.08 0.42
CA GLN A 52 -6.78 4.66 -0.65
C GLN A 52 -5.93 5.17 -1.80
N ASN A 53 -4.71 5.57 -1.52
CA ASN A 53 -3.79 6.01 -2.56
C ASN A 53 -3.19 4.79 -3.25
N ALA A 54 -3.85 4.35 -4.32
CA ALA A 54 -3.49 3.12 -5.00
C ALA A 54 -2.06 3.16 -5.57
N ARG A 55 -1.67 4.31 -6.11
CA ARG A 55 -0.32 4.45 -6.66
C ARG A 55 0.74 4.20 -5.60
N LEU A 56 0.54 4.78 -4.43
CA LEU A 56 1.47 4.63 -3.32
C LEU A 56 1.52 3.19 -2.83
N ALA A 57 0.35 2.56 -2.65
CA ALA A 57 0.28 1.18 -2.20
C ALA A 57 1.00 0.25 -3.17
N LEU A 58 0.78 0.41 -4.47
CA LEU A 58 1.38 -0.45 -5.49
C LEU A 58 2.89 -0.26 -5.60
N GLU A 59 3.40 0.89 -5.24
CA GLU A 59 4.84 1.16 -5.24
C GLU A 59 5.57 0.30 -4.20
N PHE A 60 4.93 0.02 -3.08
CA PHE A 60 5.59 -0.66 -1.96
C PHE A 60 5.10 -2.08 -1.70
N ALA A 61 3.98 -2.49 -2.26
CA ALA A 61 3.42 -3.81 -2.02
C ALA A 61 4.02 -4.85 -2.95
N ALA A 62 4.10 -6.10 -2.46
CA ALA A 62 4.46 -7.23 -3.32
C ALA A 62 3.24 -7.71 -4.09
N SER A 63 2.09 -7.75 -3.44
CA SER A 63 0.81 -8.15 -4.02
C SER A 63 -0.26 -7.17 -3.63
N ALA A 64 -1.30 -7.07 -4.43
CA ALA A 64 -2.37 -6.14 -4.16
C ALA A 64 -3.74 -6.72 -4.49
N TYR A 65 -4.74 -6.27 -3.75
CA TYR A 65 -6.15 -6.54 -3.99
C TYR A 65 -6.85 -5.20 -4.11
N ILE A 66 -7.54 -4.99 -5.21
CA ILE A 66 -8.31 -3.77 -5.43
C ILE A 66 -9.76 -4.06 -5.12
N LEU A 67 -10.32 -3.32 -4.17
CA LEU A 67 -11.71 -3.46 -3.77
C LEU A 67 -12.54 -2.30 -4.26
N ASN A 68 -13.73 -2.61 -4.72
CA ASN A 68 -14.70 -1.62 -5.15
C ASN A 68 -16.08 -2.13 -4.80
N GLY A 69 -16.83 -1.36 -4.01
CA GLY A 69 -18.16 -1.76 -3.58
C GLY A 69 -18.18 -3.03 -2.76
N GLY A 70 -17.14 -3.27 -1.96
CA GLY A 70 -17.04 -4.45 -1.11
C GLY A 70 -16.60 -5.71 -1.84
N ARG A 71 -16.17 -5.59 -3.09
CA ARG A 71 -15.74 -6.73 -3.90
C ARG A 71 -14.32 -6.56 -4.38
N VAL A 72 -13.59 -7.67 -4.47
CA VAL A 72 -12.27 -7.66 -5.09
C VAL A 72 -12.47 -7.64 -6.61
N VAL A 73 -12.05 -6.56 -7.25
CA VAL A 73 -12.21 -6.39 -8.70
C VAL A 73 -10.94 -6.70 -9.47
N LEU A 74 -9.80 -6.73 -8.78
CA LEU A 74 -8.53 -7.05 -9.40
C LEU A 74 -7.56 -7.47 -8.32
N SER A 75 -6.74 -8.47 -8.58
CA SER A 75 -5.72 -8.93 -7.62
C SER A 75 -4.55 -9.56 -8.34
N GLY A 76 -3.41 -9.63 -7.65
CA GLY A 76 -2.22 -10.25 -8.17
C GLY A 76 -0.95 -9.54 -7.74
N PRO A 77 0.20 -9.88 -8.35
CA PRO A 77 1.43 -9.15 -8.09
C PRO A 77 1.26 -7.66 -8.36
N ALA A 78 1.84 -6.83 -7.52
CA ALA A 78 1.65 -5.38 -7.61
C ALA A 78 2.01 -4.83 -8.99
N ALA A 79 3.07 -5.34 -9.60
CA ALA A 79 3.50 -4.89 -10.93
C ALA A 79 2.44 -5.16 -11.99
N GLU A 80 1.77 -6.31 -11.93
CA GLU A 80 0.72 -6.65 -12.88
C GLU A 80 -0.53 -5.81 -12.65
N VAL A 81 -0.88 -5.59 -11.39
CA VAL A 81 -2.03 -4.74 -11.06
C VAL A 81 -1.78 -3.31 -11.53
N ALA A 82 -0.58 -2.79 -11.32
CA ALA A 82 -0.22 -1.45 -11.75
C ALA A 82 -0.23 -1.29 -13.27
N ALA A 83 0.06 -2.36 -14.00
CA ALA A 83 0.09 -2.33 -15.47
C ALA A 83 -1.30 -2.48 -16.10
N ASN A 84 -2.31 -2.82 -15.34
CA ASN A 84 -3.66 -3.01 -15.85
C ASN A 84 -4.25 -1.68 -16.34
N GLU A 85 -4.77 -1.67 -17.56
CA GLU A 85 -5.30 -0.43 -18.15
C GLU A 85 -6.49 0.14 -17.39
N ALA A 86 -7.42 -0.72 -16.96
CA ALA A 86 -8.56 -0.26 -16.20
C ALA A 86 -8.11 0.34 -14.86
N MET A 87 -7.09 -0.25 -14.25
CA MET A 87 -6.50 0.24 -13.02
C MET A 87 -5.91 1.63 -13.21
N LYS A 88 -5.14 1.81 -14.28
CA LYS A 88 -4.52 3.10 -14.57
C LYS A 88 -5.56 4.20 -14.76
N GLU A 89 -6.62 3.92 -15.48
CA GLU A 89 -7.67 4.89 -15.70
C GLU A 89 -8.49 5.19 -14.46
N SER A 90 -8.84 4.17 -13.70
CA SER A 90 -9.78 4.31 -12.60
C SER A 90 -9.14 4.73 -11.29
N TYR A 91 -7.93 4.28 -11.03
CA TYR A 91 -7.33 4.44 -9.70
C TYR A 91 -6.00 5.16 -9.68
N LEU A 92 -5.25 5.15 -10.76
CA LEU A 92 -3.96 5.82 -10.83
C LEU A 92 -4.02 7.21 -11.43
N GLY A 93 -5.17 7.59 -11.96
CA GLY A 93 -5.38 8.93 -12.45
C GLY A 93 -4.58 9.30 -13.68
N VAL A 94 -4.29 8.32 -14.55
CA VAL A 94 -3.53 8.59 -15.76
C VAL A 94 -4.41 8.39 -16.99
N ALA A 95 -4.03 9.01 -18.07
CA ALA A 95 -4.52 8.78 -19.40
C ALA A 95 -5.83 9.44 -19.78
N ARG A 96 -6.80 9.52 -18.91
CA ARG A 96 -8.10 10.06 -19.32
C ARG A 96 -8.06 11.46 -19.85
N GLU A 97 -7.17 12.25 -19.33
CA GLU A 97 -7.04 13.64 -19.78
C GLU A 97 -6.60 13.76 -21.22
N LYS A 98 -6.19 12.69 -21.80
CA LYS A 98 -5.77 12.69 -23.19
C LYS A 98 -6.90 12.79 -24.18
N ALA A 99 -8.04 12.50 -23.72
CA ALA A 99 -9.21 12.51 -24.59
C ALA A 99 -9.46 13.88 -25.19
#